data_636765b47718ae66d9a15946e8155c87
#
_entry.id   636765b47718ae66d9a15946e8155c87
#
_cell.length_a   1.000
_cell.length_b   1.000
_cell.length_c   1.000
_cell.angle_alpha   90.00
_cell.angle_beta   90.00
_cell.angle_gamma   90.00
#
_symmetry.space_group_name_H-M   'P 1'
#
loop_
_entity.id
_entity.type
_entity.pdbx_description
1 polymer ?
#
loop_
_entity_poly.entity_id
_entity_poly.type
_entity_poly.pdbx_seq_one_letter_code
_entity_poly.pdbx_strand_id
1 'polypeptide(L)'
;MHVCSVYLYDPAEITVQQPAKKSTVKEIFADPANRRMFILWIFTAGFLQFGYYGVNNWMPAYLESELHMNFKSMAGYMIGTYVAMIFGKILAGFAADRLGRRAVFSFGAIGTAIFLPVIVLFNTPDNIAYLLIFFGFLYGIPYAINATYMTESFATSIRGTAVGGAYNAGRIGAMFAPAIIGAAASGGSIGLGFLIMGGAYFLCGAVSGIFIKDRQYDPQKA
;
A
#
# COMPACT_ATOMS: atom_id res chain seq x y z
N MET A 1 20.91 13.72 -36.86
CA MET A 1 20.42 14.92 -36.18
C MET A 1 18.89 14.89 -36.22
N HIS A 2 18.24 14.23 -35.27
CA HIS A 2 16.76 14.18 -35.17
C HIS A 2 16.29 15.33 -34.31
N VAL A 3 15.60 16.26 -34.93
CA VAL A 3 14.98 17.41 -34.29
C VAL A 3 13.81 16.87 -33.45
N CYS A 4 13.88 17.13 -32.15
CA CYS A 4 12.81 16.86 -31.21
C CYS A 4 11.61 17.74 -31.61
N SER A 5 10.58 17.14 -32.19
CA SER A 5 9.32 17.82 -32.52
C SER A 5 8.63 18.13 -31.19
N VAL A 6 8.73 19.38 -30.76
CA VAL A 6 7.91 19.91 -29.67
C VAL A 6 6.47 19.97 -30.22
N TYR A 7 5.60 19.11 -29.74
CA TYR A 7 4.16 19.22 -29.98
C TYR A 7 3.68 20.55 -29.37
N LEU A 8 3.56 21.57 -30.24
CA LEU A 8 2.85 22.79 -29.89
C LEU A 8 1.38 22.39 -29.70
N TYR A 9 0.93 22.46 -28.48
CA TYR A 9 -0.46 22.25 -28.07
C TYR A 9 -1.32 23.29 -28.77
N ASP A 10 -2.24 22.88 -29.65
CA ASP A 10 -3.17 23.80 -30.34
C ASP A 10 -4.29 24.13 -29.34
N PRO A 11 -4.40 25.43 -28.93
CA PRO A 11 -5.45 25.84 -28.01
C PRO A 11 -6.87 25.71 -28.56
N ALA A 12 -7.03 25.52 -29.88
CA ALA A 12 -8.35 25.38 -30.52
C ALA A 12 -8.96 23.97 -30.33
N GLU A 13 -8.19 22.95 -29.92
CA GLU A 13 -8.70 21.62 -29.60
C GLU A 13 -9.12 21.44 -28.13
N ILE A 14 -9.20 22.50 -27.35
CA ILE A 14 -9.86 22.42 -26.04
C ILE A 14 -11.36 22.28 -26.30
N THR A 15 -11.77 21.07 -26.66
CA THR A 15 -13.17 20.68 -26.50
C THR A 15 -13.48 20.89 -25.03
N VAL A 16 -14.28 21.92 -24.72
CA VAL A 16 -14.77 22.16 -23.35
C VAL A 16 -15.46 20.85 -22.93
N GLN A 17 -14.72 19.98 -22.28
CA GLN A 17 -15.32 18.80 -21.68
C GLN A 17 -16.38 19.33 -20.75
N GLN A 18 -17.63 18.99 -21.04
CA GLN A 18 -18.75 19.30 -20.16
C GLN A 18 -18.32 18.99 -18.72
N PRO A 19 -18.56 19.89 -17.76
CA PRO A 19 -18.13 19.67 -16.39
C PRO A 19 -18.60 18.31 -15.96
N ALA A 20 -17.65 17.42 -15.63
CA ALA A 20 -17.94 16.05 -15.27
C ALA A 20 -19.02 16.08 -14.18
N LYS A 21 -20.16 15.46 -14.47
CA LYS A 21 -21.29 15.39 -13.54
C LYS A 21 -20.73 14.93 -12.20
N LYS A 22 -20.85 15.78 -11.16
CA LYS A 22 -20.33 15.46 -9.82
C LYS A 22 -20.98 14.16 -9.39
N SER A 23 -20.20 13.05 -9.41
CA SER A 23 -20.69 11.77 -8.94
C SER A 23 -20.95 11.88 -7.44
N THR A 24 -22.13 11.46 -7.03
CA THR A 24 -22.53 11.48 -5.63
C THR A 24 -22.25 10.13 -5.01
N VAL A 25 -21.93 10.10 -3.71
CA VAL A 25 -21.78 8.84 -2.95
C VAL A 25 -23.00 7.92 -3.15
N LYS A 26 -24.20 8.49 -3.31
CA LYS A 26 -25.41 7.74 -3.65
C LYS A 26 -25.28 6.87 -4.91
N GLU A 27 -24.55 7.33 -5.93
CA GLU A 27 -24.33 6.55 -7.17
C GLU A 27 -23.49 5.30 -6.93
N ILE A 28 -22.51 5.37 -6.00
CA ILE A 28 -21.70 4.21 -5.62
C ILE A 28 -22.55 3.16 -4.92
N PHE A 29 -23.50 3.59 -4.07
CA PHE A 29 -24.34 2.69 -3.29
C PHE A 29 -25.58 2.21 -4.07
N ALA A 30 -25.95 2.87 -5.15
CA ALA A 30 -27.08 2.49 -5.99
C ALA A 30 -26.83 1.17 -6.75
N ASP A 31 -25.59 0.94 -7.20
CA ASP A 31 -25.20 -0.30 -7.87
C ASP A 31 -24.55 -1.28 -6.88
N PRO A 32 -25.11 -2.50 -6.72
CA PRO A 32 -24.55 -3.51 -5.81
C PRO A 32 -23.09 -3.87 -6.09
N ALA A 33 -22.66 -3.87 -7.37
CA ALA A 33 -21.28 -4.20 -7.74
C ALA A 33 -20.30 -3.10 -7.30
N ASN A 34 -20.65 -1.82 -7.53
CA ASN A 34 -19.85 -0.69 -7.10
C ASN A 34 -19.80 -0.58 -5.58
N ARG A 35 -20.94 -0.79 -4.90
CA ARG A 35 -20.99 -0.82 -3.42
C ARG A 35 -20.09 -1.89 -2.84
N ARG A 36 -20.15 -3.12 -3.38
CA ARG A 36 -19.28 -4.22 -2.93
C ARG A 36 -17.80 -3.87 -3.13
N MET A 37 -17.44 -3.35 -4.29
CA MET A 37 -16.07 -2.96 -4.61
C MET A 37 -15.58 -1.85 -3.69
N PHE A 38 -16.42 -0.86 -3.42
CA PHE A 38 -16.12 0.26 -2.52
C PHE A 38 -15.83 -0.23 -1.09
N ILE A 39 -16.67 -1.11 -0.56
CA ILE A 39 -16.49 -1.71 0.76
C ILE A 39 -15.20 -2.55 0.83
N LEU A 40 -14.93 -3.37 -0.19
CA LEU A 40 -13.71 -4.16 -0.26
C LEU A 40 -12.46 -3.27 -0.23
N TRP A 41 -12.50 -2.14 -0.93
CA TRP A 41 -11.39 -1.19 -0.93
C TRP A 41 -11.24 -0.44 0.39
N ILE A 42 -12.32 -0.13 1.10
CA ILE A 42 -12.23 0.45 2.46
C ILE A 42 -11.45 -0.50 3.38
N PHE A 43 -11.80 -1.79 3.38
CA PHE A 43 -11.09 -2.78 4.21
C PHE A 43 -9.65 -2.99 3.74
N THR A 44 -9.42 -3.17 2.44
CA THR A 44 -8.07 -3.35 1.89
C THR A 44 -7.17 -2.16 2.20
N ALA A 45 -7.64 -0.93 1.96
CA ALA A 45 -6.92 0.28 2.28
C ALA A 45 -6.74 0.47 3.80
N GLY A 46 -7.74 0.10 4.59
CA GLY A 46 -7.68 0.15 6.04
C GLY A 46 -6.59 -0.74 6.61
N PHE A 47 -6.55 -2.00 6.22
CA PHE A 47 -5.51 -2.94 6.63
C PHE A 47 -4.13 -2.54 6.13
N LEU A 48 -4.03 -2.08 4.87
CA LEU A 48 -2.78 -1.59 4.32
C LEU A 48 -2.24 -0.39 5.12
N GLN A 49 -3.07 0.60 5.38
CA GLN A 49 -2.66 1.80 6.09
C GLN A 49 -2.37 1.53 7.56
N PHE A 50 -3.14 0.66 8.21
CA PHE A 50 -2.84 0.18 9.54
C PHE A 50 -1.44 -0.42 9.64
N GLY A 51 -1.11 -1.39 8.78
CA GLY A 51 0.19 -2.02 8.75
C GLY A 51 1.31 -1.05 8.38
N TYR A 52 1.09 -0.22 7.35
CA TYR A 52 2.11 0.70 6.86
C TYR A 52 2.50 1.77 7.89
N TYR A 53 1.53 2.47 8.46
CA TYR A 53 1.81 3.49 9.46
C TYR A 53 2.23 2.89 10.81
N GLY A 54 1.71 1.72 11.13
CA GLY A 54 2.16 0.99 12.32
C GLY A 54 3.64 0.66 12.27
N VAL A 55 4.10 0.05 11.20
CA VAL A 55 5.53 -0.28 11.01
C VAL A 55 6.39 0.99 10.99
N ASN A 56 6.03 2.01 10.21
CA ASN A 56 6.84 3.22 10.12
C ASN A 56 7.02 3.92 11.47
N ASN A 57 6.00 3.94 12.30
CA ASN A 57 6.05 4.61 13.59
C ASN A 57 6.80 3.80 14.67
N TRP A 58 6.71 2.47 14.61
CA TRP A 58 7.19 1.63 15.70
C TRP A 58 8.47 0.84 15.37
N MET A 59 8.89 0.76 14.11
CA MET A 59 10.14 0.07 13.75
C MET A 59 11.38 0.68 14.42
N PRO A 60 11.57 2.01 14.47
CA PRO A 60 12.69 2.59 15.21
C PRO A 60 12.68 2.20 16.70
N ALA A 61 11.53 2.32 17.35
CA ALA A 61 11.38 1.97 18.75
C ALA A 61 11.65 0.48 19.03
N TYR A 62 11.27 -0.39 18.13
CA TYR A 62 11.56 -1.84 18.19
C TYR A 62 13.05 -2.11 18.13
N LEU A 63 13.76 -1.48 17.17
CA LEU A 63 15.20 -1.66 17.01
C LEU A 63 16.00 -1.11 18.22
N GLU A 64 15.53 -0.01 18.80
CA GLU A 64 16.16 0.62 19.95
C GLU A 64 15.89 -0.15 21.24
N SER A 65 14.62 -0.41 21.56
CA SER A 65 14.24 -0.94 22.89
C SER A 65 14.28 -2.46 22.99
N GLU A 66 13.93 -3.21 21.94
CA GLU A 66 13.96 -4.68 22.01
C GLU A 66 15.26 -5.28 21.48
N LEU A 67 15.90 -4.65 20.49
CA LEU A 67 17.19 -5.13 19.96
C LEU A 67 18.40 -4.35 20.54
N HIS A 68 18.16 -3.40 21.44
CA HIS A 68 19.21 -2.62 22.13
C HIS A 68 20.22 -1.95 21.19
N MET A 69 19.75 -1.53 20.01
CA MET A 69 20.61 -0.87 19.03
C MET A 69 20.92 0.57 19.42
N ASN A 70 22.15 0.98 19.21
CA ASN A 70 22.48 2.40 19.32
C ASN A 70 21.87 3.20 18.15
N PHE A 71 21.65 4.48 18.36
CA PHE A 71 21.00 5.38 17.39
C PHE A 71 21.68 5.34 16.01
N LYS A 72 23.01 5.29 15.94
CA LYS A 72 23.75 5.30 14.67
C LYS A 72 23.49 4.04 13.85
N SER A 73 23.50 2.86 14.48
CA SER A 73 23.21 1.58 13.82
C SER A 73 21.74 1.53 13.39
N MET A 74 20.82 1.93 14.26
CA MET A 74 19.39 2.01 13.97
C MET A 74 19.12 2.90 12.75
N ALA A 75 19.68 4.11 12.71
CA ALA A 75 19.52 5.02 11.59
C ALA A 75 20.06 4.43 10.29
N GLY A 76 21.23 3.76 10.34
CA GLY A 76 21.81 3.08 9.17
C GLY A 76 20.88 1.98 8.62
N TYR A 77 20.33 1.14 9.48
CA TYR A 77 19.41 0.07 9.08
C TYR A 77 18.09 0.61 8.52
N MET A 78 17.55 1.68 9.12
CA MET A 78 16.36 2.35 8.60
C MET A 78 16.60 2.96 7.22
N ILE A 79 17.75 3.60 7.00
CA ILE A 79 18.11 4.12 5.67
C ILE A 79 18.19 2.99 4.65
N GLY A 80 18.86 1.88 4.98
CA GLY A 80 18.93 0.69 4.13
C GLY A 80 17.55 0.14 3.77
N THR A 81 16.67 0.04 4.76
CA THR A 81 15.28 -0.39 4.58
C THR A 81 14.50 0.51 3.63
N TYR A 82 14.62 1.83 3.78
CA TYR A 82 13.93 2.78 2.91
C TYR A 82 14.51 2.81 1.48
N VAL A 83 15.82 2.66 1.33
CA VAL A 83 16.45 2.51 0.01
C VAL A 83 15.92 1.24 -0.68
N ALA A 84 15.90 0.11 0.00
CA ALA A 84 15.34 -1.13 -0.52
C ALA A 84 13.85 -0.97 -0.90
N MET A 85 13.08 -0.24 -0.08
CA MET A 85 11.68 0.08 -0.35
C MET A 85 11.49 0.88 -1.64
N ILE A 86 12.38 1.83 -1.95
CA ILE A 86 12.31 2.60 -3.21
C ILE A 86 12.51 1.66 -4.39
N PHE A 87 13.50 0.78 -4.36
CA PHE A 87 13.70 -0.22 -5.41
C PHE A 87 12.50 -1.16 -5.54
N GLY A 88 11.95 -1.63 -4.42
CA GLY A 88 10.73 -2.45 -4.40
C GLY A 88 9.55 -1.75 -5.08
N LYS A 89 9.34 -0.47 -4.81
CA LYS A 89 8.28 0.34 -5.43
C LYS A 89 8.47 0.50 -6.93
N ILE A 90 9.70 0.77 -7.39
CA ILE A 90 10.00 0.93 -8.82
C ILE A 90 9.76 -0.38 -9.57
N LEU A 91 10.32 -1.48 -9.07
CA LEU A 91 10.15 -2.79 -9.69
C LEU A 91 8.70 -3.27 -9.65
N ALA A 92 7.97 -2.96 -8.58
CA ALA A 92 6.55 -3.26 -8.46
C ALA A 92 5.73 -2.59 -9.56
N GLY A 93 6.03 -1.34 -9.92
CA GLY A 93 5.36 -0.65 -11.02
C GLY A 93 5.50 -1.44 -12.33
N PHE A 94 6.74 -1.75 -12.73
CA PHE A 94 7.01 -2.53 -13.95
C PHE A 94 6.42 -3.95 -13.90
N ALA A 95 6.50 -4.60 -12.74
CA ALA A 95 5.93 -5.94 -12.58
C ALA A 95 4.40 -5.91 -12.68
N ALA A 96 3.75 -4.90 -12.11
CA ALA A 96 2.30 -4.76 -12.12
C ALA A 96 1.74 -4.48 -13.51
N ASP A 97 2.50 -3.81 -14.37
CA ASP A 97 2.12 -3.61 -15.78
C ASP A 97 2.14 -4.92 -16.58
N ARG A 98 3.00 -5.87 -16.21
CA ARG A 98 3.16 -7.15 -16.91
C ARG A 98 2.35 -8.31 -16.31
N LEU A 99 2.34 -8.39 -14.99
CA LEU A 99 1.76 -9.52 -14.23
C LEU A 99 0.35 -9.23 -13.71
N GLY A 100 -0.09 -7.97 -13.84
CA GLY A 100 -1.35 -7.49 -13.29
C GLY A 100 -1.22 -6.89 -11.89
N ARG A 101 -2.10 -5.92 -11.59
CA ARG A 101 -2.09 -5.17 -10.32
C ARG A 101 -2.36 -6.07 -9.13
N ARG A 102 -3.34 -6.97 -9.27
CA ARG A 102 -3.78 -7.91 -8.24
C ARG A 102 -2.64 -8.82 -7.78
N ALA A 103 -1.94 -9.46 -8.72
CA ALA A 103 -0.88 -10.41 -8.40
C ALA A 103 0.26 -9.74 -7.63
N VAL A 104 0.75 -8.61 -8.13
CA VAL A 104 1.88 -7.90 -7.53
C VAL A 104 1.50 -7.27 -6.18
N PHE A 105 0.32 -6.68 -6.08
CA PHE A 105 -0.19 -6.14 -4.81
C PHE A 105 -0.29 -7.22 -3.73
N SER A 106 -0.94 -8.34 -4.05
CA SER A 106 -1.13 -9.45 -3.12
C SER A 106 0.20 -10.11 -2.74
N PHE A 107 1.12 -10.27 -3.70
CA PHE A 107 2.46 -10.77 -3.43
C PHE A 107 3.22 -9.89 -2.42
N GLY A 108 3.24 -8.57 -2.64
CA GLY A 108 3.89 -7.64 -1.72
C GLY A 108 3.25 -7.64 -0.34
N ALA A 109 1.92 -7.66 -0.26
CA ALA A 109 1.20 -7.67 1.01
C ALA A 109 1.43 -8.98 1.79
N ILE A 110 1.30 -10.13 1.14
CA ILE A 110 1.52 -11.44 1.78
C ILE A 110 3.00 -11.62 2.14
N GLY A 111 3.92 -11.21 1.25
CA GLY A 111 5.34 -11.22 1.55
C GLY A 111 5.68 -10.40 2.79
N THR A 112 5.14 -9.19 2.91
CA THR A 112 5.29 -8.35 4.10
C THR A 112 4.69 -9.02 5.34
N ALA A 113 3.52 -9.63 5.21
CA ALA A 113 2.85 -10.35 6.29
C ALA A 113 3.70 -11.50 6.86
N ILE A 114 4.43 -12.22 6.01
CA ILE A 114 5.32 -13.30 6.40
C ILE A 114 6.62 -12.75 7.03
N PHE A 115 7.19 -11.67 6.44
CA PHE A 115 8.46 -11.13 6.92
C PHE A 115 8.37 -10.43 8.27
N LEU A 116 7.24 -9.83 8.63
CA LEU A 116 7.07 -9.23 9.97
C LEU A 116 7.27 -10.23 11.11
N PRO A 117 6.60 -11.41 11.12
CA PRO A 117 6.91 -12.48 12.08
C PRO A 117 8.36 -12.96 12.00
N VAL A 118 8.93 -13.07 10.80
CA VAL A 118 10.32 -13.52 10.64
C VAL A 118 11.30 -12.54 11.31
N ILE A 119 11.08 -11.23 11.17
CA ILE A 119 11.87 -10.21 11.87
C ILE A 119 11.75 -10.39 13.39
N VAL A 120 10.53 -10.60 13.90
CA VAL A 120 10.31 -10.69 15.36
C VAL A 120 10.87 -11.97 15.96
N LEU A 121 10.70 -13.10 15.27
CA LEU A 121 11.00 -14.43 15.84
C LEU A 121 12.40 -14.95 15.51
N PHE A 122 13.00 -14.52 14.43
CA PHE A 122 14.26 -15.07 13.90
C PHE A 122 15.37 -14.02 13.73
N ASN A 123 15.22 -12.83 14.33
CA ASN A 123 16.29 -11.85 14.26
C ASN A 123 17.49 -12.27 15.10
N THR A 124 18.68 -11.94 14.59
CA THR A 124 19.96 -12.04 15.28
C THR A 124 20.77 -10.78 14.95
N PRO A 125 21.80 -10.43 15.75
CA PRO A 125 22.67 -9.30 15.43
C PRO A 125 23.30 -9.37 14.03
N ASP A 126 23.54 -10.60 13.54
CA ASP A 126 24.20 -10.83 12.25
C ASP A 126 23.25 -10.78 11.06
N ASN A 127 21.95 -11.10 11.24
CA ASN A 127 21.00 -11.20 10.13
C ASN A 127 20.02 -10.03 10.03
N ILE A 128 19.84 -9.24 11.07
CA ILE A 128 18.79 -8.20 11.13
C ILE A 128 18.89 -7.19 9.98
N ALA A 129 20.12 -6.84 9.57
CA ALA A 129 20.33 -5.93 8.44
C ALA A 129 19.74 -6.48 7.14
N TYR A 130 19.99 -7.77 6.87
CA TYR A 130 19.45 -8.45 5.68
C TYR A 130 17.95 -8.60 5.75
N LEU A 131 17.41 -8.96 6.91
CA LEU A 131 15.97 -9.09 7.12
C LEU A 131 15.25 -7.76 6.85
N LEU A 132 15.80 -6.65 7.34
CA LEU A 132 15.24 -5.32 7.14
C LEU A 132 15.31 -4.85 5.68
N ILE A 133 16.38 -5.19 4.95
CA ILE A 133 16.50 -4.88 3.51
C ILE A 133 15.43 -5.65 2.72
N PHE A 134 15.32 -6.97 2.91
CA PHE A 134 14.30 -7.78 2.24
C PHE A 134 12.87 -7.35 2.62
N PHE A 135 12.66 -7.07 3.89
CA PHE A 135 11.40 -6.53 4.37
C PHE A 135 11.07 -5.21 3.67
N GLY A 136 12.00 -4.26 3.66
CA GLY A 136 11.81 -2.96 3.01
C GLY A 136 11.41 -3.10 1.54
N PHE A 137 12.07 -4.00 0.81
CA PHE A 137 11.75 -4.29 -0.58
C PHE A 137 10.29 -4.73 -0.76
N LEU A 138 9.82 -5.68 0.02
CA LEU A 138 8.45 -6.20 -0.05
C LEU A 138 7.41 -5.20 0.46
N TYR A 139 7.74 -4.52 1.56
CA TYR A 139 6.87 -3.60 2.28
C TYR A 139 6.37 -2.42 1.44
N GLY A 140 7.22 -1.92 0.53
CA GLY A 140 6.87 -0.82 -0.35
C GLY A 140 5.90 -1.18 -1.48
N ILE A 141 5.88 -2.45 -1.90
CA ILE A 141 5.17 -2.92 -3.09
C ILE A 141 3.67 -2.61 -3.05
N PRO A 142 2.91 -3.06 -2.04
CA PRO A 142 1.45 -2.85 -2.05
C PRO A 142 1.10 -1.37 -1.98
N TYR A 143 1.88 -0.58 -1.26
CA TYR A 143 1.61 0.86 -1.14
C TYR A 143 1.85 1.60 -2.45
N ALA A 144 2.86 1.19 -3.25
CA ALA A 144 3.14 1.77 -4.56
C ALA A 144 2.00 1.55 -5.57
N ILE A 145 1.39 0.36 -5.54
CA ILE A 145 0.37 -0.06 -6.52
C ILE A 145 -1.04 0.31 -6.07
N ASN A 146 -1.23 0.57 -4.77
CA ASN A 146 -2.54 0.80 -4.18
C ASN A 146 -3.39 1.83 -4.93
N ALA A 147 -2.81 2.97 -5.27
CA ALA A 147 -3.55 4.06 -5.94
C ALA A 147 -4.01 3.64 -7.34
N THR A 148 -3.13 3.05 -8.15
CA THR A 148 -3.43 2.61 -9.51
C THR A 148 -4.46 1.49 -9.51
N TYR A 149 -4.26 0.46 -8.68
CA TYR A 149 -5.16 -0.69 -8.58
C TYR A 149 -6.56 -0.29 -8.11
N MET A 150 -6.65 0.61 -7.11
CA MET A 150 -7.92 1.17 -6.66
C MET A 150 -8.60 1.99 -7.77
N THR A 151 -7.85 2.82 -8.48
CA THR A 151 -8.35 3.67 -9.55
C THR A 151 -8.92 2.85 -10.71
N GLU A 152 -8.23 1.79 -11.11
CA GLU A 152 -8.67 0.88 -12.17
C GLU A 152 -9.87 0.01 -11.77
N SER A 153 -10.16 -0.10 -10.48
CA SER A 153 -11.30 -0.88 -9.98
C SER A 153 -12.66 -0.20 -10.18
N PHE A 154 -12.68 1.12 -10.47
CA PHE A 154 -13.91 1.90 -10.60
C PHE A 154 -14.09 2.50 -11.99
N ALA A 155 -15.35 2.56 -12.47
CA ALA A 155 -15.71 3.24 -13.69
C ALA A 155 -15.38 4.75 -13.61
N THR A 156 -15.01 5.34 -14.75
CA THR A 156 -14.56 6.75 -14.83
C THR A 156 -15.56 7.73 -14.22
N SER A 157 -16.87 7.48 -14.38
CA SER A 157 -17.94 8.35 -13.86
C SER A 157 -17.97 8.50 -12.34
N ILE A 158 -17.56 7.46 -11.57
CA ILE A 158 -17.60 7.45 -10.10
C ILE A 158 -16.21 7.40 -9.47
N ARG A 159 -15.16 7.24 -10.29
CA ARG A 159 -13.79 6.95 -9.86
C ARG A 159 -13.26 7.91 -8.81
N GLY A 160 -13.36 9.23 -9.05
CA GLY A 160 -12.85 10.24 -8.13
C GLY A 160 -13.47 10.14 -6.74
N THR A 161 -14.81 10.03 -6.67
CA THR A 161 -15.55 9.91 -5.41
C THR A 161 -15.29 8.57 -4.73
N ALA A 162 -15.24 7.47 -5.48
CA ALA A 162 -15.02 6.14 -4.94
C ALA A 162 -13.59 5.98 -4.39
N VAL A 163 -12.58 6.37 -5.15
CA VAL A 163 -11.17 6.29 -4.71
C VAL A 163 -10.92 7.19 -3.53
N GLY A 164 -11.34 8.48 -3.61
CA GLY A 164 -11.18 9.43 -2.51
C GLY A 164 -11.90 8.97 -1.24
N GLY A 165 -13.14 8.49 -1.38
CA GLY A 165 -13.93 7.98 -0.25
C GLY A 165 -13.32 6.72 0.38
N ALA A 166 -13.00 5.69 -0.42
CA ALA A 166 -12.44 4.44 0.08
C ALA A 166 -11.06 4.65 0.73
N TYR A 167 -10.19 5.45 0.09
CA TYR A 167 -8.87 5.72 0.63
C TYR A 167 -8.93 6.49 1.96
N ASN A 168 -9.75 7.54 2.05
CA ASN A 168 -9.88 8.32 3.29
C ASN A 168 -10.59 7.53 4.39
N ALA A 169 -11.60 6.72 4.07
CA ALA A 169 -12.19 5.81 5.05
C ALA A 169 -11.14 4.78 5.54
N GLY A 170 -10.29 4.27 4.66
CA GLY A 170 -9.17 3.39 5.03
C GLY A 170 -8.15 4.05 5.98
N ARG A 171 -8.01 5.38 5.98
CA ARG A 171 -7.12 6.10 6.92
C ARG A 171 -7.48 5.90 8.39
N ILE A 172 -8.69 5.47 8.68
CA ILE A 172 -9.09 5.04 10.03
C ILE A 172 -8.14 3.93 10.53
N GLY A 173 -7.69 3.03 9.66
CA GLY A 173 -6.69 2.03 10.02
C GLY A 173 -5.37 2.65 10.51
N ALA A 174 -4.87 3.67 9.82
CA ALA A 174 -3.66 4.38 10.24
C ALA A 174 -3.81 5.07 11.59
N MET A 175 -5.00 5.59 11.89
CA MET A 175 -5.29 6.28 13.15
C MET A 175 -5.25 5.32 14.36
N PHE A 176 -5.73 4.09 14.19
CA PHE A 176 -5.74 3.11 15.28
C PHE A 176 -4.41 2.36 15.44
N ALA A 177 -3.54 2.33 14.42
CA ALA A 177 -2.30 1.57 14.47
C ALA A 177 -1.39 1.94 15.66
N PRO A 178 -1.06 3.21 15.93
CA PRO A 178 -0.20 3.57 17.06
C PRO A 178 -0.79 3.17 18.41
N ALA A 179 -2.10 3.31 18.58
CA ALA A 179 -2.76 2.97 19.83
C ALA A 179 -2.77 1.46 20.11
N ILE A 180 -3.06 0.64 19.09
CA ILE A 180 -3.11 -0.82 19.23
C ILE A 180 -1.70 -1.36 19.48
N ILE A 181 -0.69 -0.85 18.78
CA ILE A 181 0.68 -1.29 18.98
C ILE A 181 1.23 -0.80 20.31
N GLY A 182 0.91 0.44 20.69
CA GLY A 182 1.27 0.97 22.01
C GLY A 182 0.66 0.17 23.16
N ALA A 183 -0.58 -0.29 23.02
CA ALA A 183 -1.22 -1.20 23.98
C ALA A 183 -0.50 -2.57 24.04
N ALA A 184 -0.09 -3.10 22.89
CA ALA A 184 0.69 -4.34 22.85
C ALA A 184 2.07 -4.15 23.49
N ALA A 185 2.73 -3.03 23.23
CA ALA A 185 4.03 -2.67 23.81
C ALA A 185 3.95 -2.49 25.34
N SER A 186 2.88 -1.90 25.85
CA SER A 186 2.66 -1.76 27.31
C SER A 186 2.45 -3.12 27.99
N GLY A 187 2.01 -4.13 27.27
CA GLY A 187 1.92 -5.52 27.70
C GLY A 187 3.24 -6.28 27.68
N GLY A 188 4.35 -5.64 27.25
CA GLY A 188 5.72 -6.17 27.35
C GLY A 188 6.46 -6.39 26.03
N SER A 189 5.86 -6.22 24.85
CA SER A 189 6.58 -6.40 23.59
C SER A 189 5.99 -5.61 22.41
N ILE A 190 6.82 -4.80 21.78
CA ILE A 190 6.52 -4.15 20.49
C ILE A 190 6.41 -5.21 19.39
N GLY A 191 7.18 -6.30 19.51
CA GLY A 191 7.15 -7.42 18.58
C GLY A 191 5.75 -8.03 18.43
N LEU A 192 4.94 -8.09 19.50
CA LEU A 192 3.54 -8.49 19.41
C LEU A 192 2.73 -7.55 18.49
N GLY A 193 2.98 -6.24 18.57
CA GLY A 193 2.40 -5.26 17.66
C GLY A 193 2.74 -5.56 16.19
N PHE A 194 3.95 -5.99 15.90
CA PHE A 194 4.37 -6.38 14.55
C PHE A 194 3.69 -7.64 14.05
N LEU A 195 3.41 -8.62 14.91
CA LEU A 195 2.61 -9.78 14.55
C LEU A 195 1.18 -9.39 14.18
N ILE A 196 0.58 -8.44 14.92
CA ILE A 196 -0.75 -7.89 14.61
C ILE A 196 -0.73 -7.19 13.25
N MET A 197 0.30 -6.38 12.96
CA MET A 197 0.47 -5.74 11.65
C MET A 197 0.69 -6.75 10.53
N GLY A 198 1.41 -7.83 10.78
CA GLY A 198 1.54 -8.97 9.87
C GLY A 198 0.18 -9.56 9.52
N GLY A 199 -0.69 -9.76 10.52
CA GLY A 199 -2.07 -10.19 10.32
C GLY A 199 -2.88 -9.24 9.46
N ALA A 200 -2.74 -7.91 9.66
CA ALA A 200 -3.40 -6.92 8.84
C ALA A 200 -2.90 -6.94 7.38
N TYR A 201 -1.61 -7.08 7.14
CA TYR A 201 -1.05 -7.26 5.80
C TYR A 201 -1.52 -8.56 5.13
N PHE A 202 -1.66 -9.63 5.89
CA PHE A 202 -2.22 -10.88 5.40
C PHE A 202 -3.67 -10.69 4.95
N LEU A 203 -4.50 -10.05 5.77
CA LEU A 203 -5.89 -9.74 5.41
C LEU A 203 -5.97 -8.81 4.19
N CYS A 204 -5.10 -7.80 4.13
CA CYS A 204 -4.99 -6.91 2.97
C CYS A 204 -4.69 -7.70 1.68
N GLY A 205 -3.70 -8.57 1.69
CA GLY A 205 -3.32 -9.41 0.55
C GLY A 205 -4.39 -10.44 0.20
N ALA A 206 -5.02 -11.06 1.19
CA ALA A 206 -6.08 -12.05 0.98
C ALA A 206 -7.35 -11.42 0.39
N VAL A 207 -7.81 -10.31 0.95
CA VAL A 207 -9.00 -9.60 0.45
C VAL A 207 -8.77 -9.14 -0.99
N SER A 208 -7.64 -8.49 -1.27
CA SER A 208 -7.33 -8.02 -2.62
C SER A 208 -7.14 -9.19 -3.59
N GLY A 209 -6.40 -10.22 -3.18
CA GLY A 209 -6.09 -11.38 -4.00
C GLY A 209 -7.28 -12.29 -4.31
N ILE A 210 -8.30 -12.35 -3.47
CA ILE A 210 -9.46 -13.21 -3.67
C ILE A 210 -10.63 -12.47 -4.29
N PHE A 211 -10.92 -11.26 -3.79
CA PHE A 211 -12.20 -10.59 -4.07
C PHE A 211 -12.10 -9.43 -5.06
N ILE A 212 -10.93 -8.79 -5.21
CA ILE A 212 -10.74 -7.68 -6.14
C ILE A 212 -10.13 -8.21 -7.44
N LYS A 213 -10.90 -8.12 -8.53
CA LYS A 213 -10.43 -8.57 -9.85
C LYS A 213 -9.56 -7.51 -10.50
N ASP A 214 -8.57 -7.96 -11.27
CA ASP A 214 -7.78 -7.10 -12.14
C ASP A 214 -8.66 -6.51 -13.25
N ARG A 215 -8.59 -5.21 -13.42
CA ARG A 215 -9.26 -4.47 -14.49
C ARG A 215 -8.25 -3.48 -15.06
N GLN A 216 -7.18 -3.98 -15.67
CA GLN A 216 -6.24 -3.10 -16.34
C GLN A 216 -6.98 -2.22 -17.36
N TYR A 217 -6.70 -0.94 -17.33
CA TYR A 217 -7.24 -0.01 -18.31
C TYR A 217 -6.70 -0.38 -19.69
N ASP A 218 -7.59 -0.74 -20.59
CA ASP A 218 -7.28 -0.99 -21.99
C ASP A 218 -7.85 0.17 -22.82
N PRO A 219 -6.99 1.05 -23.36
CA PRO A 219 -7.45 2.20 -24.14
C PRO A 219 -8.19 1.80 -25.43
N GLN A 220 -8.04 0.54 -25.90
CA GLN A 220 -8.75 0.05 -27.09
C GLN A 220 -10.17 -0.45 -26.79
N LYS A 221 -10.53 -0.57 -25.51
CA LYS A 221 -11.86 -1.01 -25.04
C LYS A 221 -12.61 0.08 -24.29
N ALA A 222 -12.08 1.31 -24.29
CA ALA A 222 -12.68 2.46 -23.61
C ALA A 222 -13.66 3.23 -24.50
#